data_a2fad1fb22614b00b4143d687f1723cf
#
_entry.id   a2fad1fb22614b00b4143d687f1723cf
#
_cell.length_a   1.000
_cell.length_b   1.000
_cell.length_c   1.000
_cell.angle_alpha   90.00
_cell.angle_beta   90.00
_cell.angle_gamma   90.00
#
_symmetry.space_group_name_H-M   'P 1'
#
loop_
_entity.id
_entity.type
_entity.pdbx_description
1 polymer ?
#
loop_
_entity_poly.entity_id
_entity_poly.type
_entity_poly.pdbx_seq_one_letter_code
_entity_poly.pdbx_strand_id
1 'polypeptide(L)'
;MVFRVSKIDGIGDFTVTREKHRKLYKVGERIFLVVNKNTIEVRCDEKLGNLLKEKYESVMESRYFGTGGIEIVLAGQLSEPELNDLVRLSYNLT
;
A
#
# COMPACT_ATOMS: atom_id res chain seq x y z
N MET A 1 13.24 -4.36 -6.86
CA MET A 1 12.40 -3.21 -7.21
C MET A 1 12.40 -2.20 -6.07
N VAL A 2 12.61 -0.93 -6.37
CA VAL A 2 12.50 0.14 -5.38
C VAL A 2 11.17 0.86 -5.59
N PHE A 3 10.31 0.83 -4.59
CA PHE A 3 9.01 1.49 -4.66
C PHE A 3 9.18 2.97 -4.31
N ARG A 4 8.78 3.87 -5.23
CA ARG A 4 8.98 5.31 -5.06
C ARG A 4 7.65 6.04 -4.97
N VAL A 5 7.29 6.45 -3.76
CA VAL A 5 6.04 7.16 -3.49
C VAL A 5 6.04 8.55 -4.11
N SER A 6 7.17 9.24 -4.12
CA SER A 6 7.27 10.60 -4.65
C SER A 6 6.97 10.72 -6.14
N LYS A 7 6.94 9.60 -6.86
CA LYS A 7 6.64 9.58 -8.29
C LYS A 7 5.20 9.23 -8.61
N ILE A 8 4.35 9.08 -7.59
CA ILE A 8 2.94 8.75 -7.78
C ILE A 8 2.14 10.03 -7.93
N ASP A 9 1.49 10.19 -9.09
CA ASP A 9 0.62 11.33 -9.33
C ASP A 9 -0.63 11.26 -8.45
N GLY A 10 -1.13 12.42 -8.02
CA GLY A 10 -2.34 12.50 -7.24
C GLY A 10 -2.15 12.33 -5.74
N ILE A 11 -0.90 12.21 -5.29
CA ILE A 11 -0.57 12.19 -3.86
C ILE A 11 0.00 13.56 -3.50
N GLY A 12 -0.61 14.18 -2.47
CA GLY A 12 -0.14 15.45 -1.93
C GLY A 12 0.94 15.26 -0.88
N ASP A 13 0.97 16.15 0.10
CA ASP A 13 1.98 16.11 1.15
C ASP A 13 1.83 14.89 2.04
N PHE A 14 2.94 14.36 2.47
CA PHE A 14 3.00 13.24 3.41
C PHE A 14 4.28 13.31 4.23
N THR A 15 4.29 12.60 5.35
CA THR A 15 5.49 12.43 6.17
C THR A 15 5.86 10.95 6.22
N VAL A 16 7.15 10.67 6.47
CA VAL A 16 7.67 9.30 6.53
C VAL A 16 8.29 9.08 7.90
N THR A 17 7.85 8.02 8.57
CA THR A 17 8.49 7.54 9.80
C THR A 17 9.24 6.26 9.47
N ARG A 18 10.53 6.21 9.77
CA ARG A 18 11.35 5.03 9.52
C ARG A 18 11.41 4.18 10.78
N GLU A 19 11.04 2.91 10.64
CA GLU A 19 11.22 1.89 11.66
C GLU A 19 12.30 0.92 11.21
N LYS A 20 12.67 -0.01 12.09
CA LYS A 20 13.81 -0.91 11.84
C LYS A 20 13.68 -1.71 10.55
N HIS A 21 12.49 -2.20 10.24
CA HIS A 21 12.26 -3.08 9.08
C HIS A 21 11.22 -2.56 8.10
N ARG A 22 10.73 -1.33 8.30
CA ARG A 22 9.67 -0.78 7.46
C ARG A 22 9.64 0.73 7.52
N LYS A 23 8.94 1.33 6.54
CA LYS A 23 8.66 2.77 6.53
C LYS A 23 7.17 2.98 6.57
N LEU A 24 6.72 3.95 7.37
CA LEU A 24 5.33 4.33 7.50
C LEU A 24 5.12 5.69 6.85
N TYR A 25 4.21 5.75 5.88
CA TYR A 25 3.86 6.99 5.18
C TYR A 25 2.54 7.50 5.70
N LYS A 26 2.52 8.75 6.15
CA LYS A 26 1.37 9.35 6.87
C LYS A 26 0.89 10.62 6.22
N VAL A 27 -0.43 10.85 6.31
CA VAL A 27 -1.05 12.16 6.10
C VAL A 27 -1.61 12.58 7.46
N GLY A 28 -1.03 13.63 8.05
CA GLY A 28 -1.32 13.95 9.44
C GLY A 28 -0.90 12.77 10.33
N GLU A 29 -1.83 12.23 11.10
CA GLU A 29 -1.56 11.08 11.96
C GLU A 29 -2.03 9.76 11.37
N ARG A 30 -2.58 9.77 10.16
CA ARG A 30 -3.14 8.57 9.53
C ARG A 30 -2.16 7.96 8.53
N ILE A 31 -1.87 6.69 8.71
CA ILE A 31 -0.97 5.96 7.83
C ILE A 31 -1.75 5.49 6.61
N PHE A 32 -1.22 5.76 5.40
CA PHE A 32 -1.82 5.29 4.16
C PHE A 32 -0.97 4.25 3.44
N LEU A 33 0.30 4.10 3.81
CA LEU A 33 1.20 3.16 3.16
C LEU A 33 2.25 2.69 4.15
N VAL A 34 2.47 1.38 4.15
CA VAL A 34 3.58 0.76 4.86
C VAL A 34 4.47 0.09 3.81
N VAL A 35 5.76 0.43 3.79
CA VAL A 35 6.73 -0.17 2.86
C VAL A 35 7.63 -1.10 3.66
N ASN A 36 7.53 -2.39 3.36
CA ASN A 36 8.37 -3.44 3.92
C ASN A 36 9.48 -3.76 2.92
N LYS A 37 10.33 -4.73 3.24
CA LYS A 37 11.43 -5.09 2.35
C LYS A 37 10.96 -5.53 0.96
N ASN A 38 9.97 -6.42 0.90
CA ASN A 38 9.50 -7.02 -0.35
C ASN A 38 8.03 -6.79 -0.62
N THR A 39 7.33 -6.10 0.28
CA THR A 39 5.89 -5.87 0.16
C THR A 39 5.54 -4.43 0.50
N ILE A 40 4.36 -4.02 0.07
CA ILE A 40 3.73 -2.80 0.55
C ILE A 40 2.38 -3.15 1.14
N GLU A 41 1.90 -2.33 2.08
CA GLU A 41 0.57 -2.49 2.67
C GLU A 41 -0.18 -1.19 2.50
N VAL A 42 -1.43 -1.27 2.06
CA VAL A 42 -2.27 -0.10 1.80
C VAL A 42 -3.65 -0.33 2.37
N ARG A 43 -4.35 0.77 2.69
CA ARG A 43 -5.75 0.71 3.06
C ARG A 43 -6.59 0.40 1.84
N CYS A 44 -7.65 -0.34 2.03
CA CYS A 44 -8.48 -0.78 0.92
C CYS A 44 -9.86 -1.13 1.46
N ASP A 45 -10.90 -0.80 0.68
CA ASP A 45 -12.25 -1.27 0.96
C ASP A 45 -12.25 -2.81 1.02
N GLU A 46 -12.99 -3.37 1.95
CA GLU A 46 -13.00 -4.82 2.17
C GLU A 46 -13.44 -5.59 0.93
N LYS A 47 -14.45 -5.10 0.19
CA LYS A 47 -14.89 -5.75 -1.03
C LYS A 47 -13.80 -5.78 -2.09
N LEU A 48 -13.14 -4.65 -2.32
CA LEU A 48 -12.04 -4.58 -3.27
C LEU A 48 -10.88 -5.45 -2.82
N GLY A 49 -10.56 -5.42 -1.54
CA GLY A 49 -9.50 -6.26 -0.97
C GLY A 49 -9.77 -7.74 -1.19
N ASN A 50 -11.00 -8.18 -0.97
CA ASN A 50 -11.37 -9.59 -1.19
C ASN A 50 -11.28 -9.97 -2.66
N LEU A 51 -11.71 -9.11 -3.58
CA LEU A 51 -11.58 -9.35 -5.01
C LEU A 51 -10.13 -9.48 -5.44
N LEU A 52 -9.26 -8.60 -4.93
CA LEU A 52 -7.85 -8.63 -5.28
C LEU A 52 -7.15 -9.86 -4.71
N LYS A 53 -7.51 -10.27 -3.48
CA LYS A 53 -6.95 -11.49 -2.88
C LYS A 53 -7.35 -12.75 -3.65
N GLU A 54 -8.55 -12.78 -4.20
CA GLU A 54 -9.00 -13.89 -5.04
C GLU A 54 -8.29 -13.91 -6.40
N LYS A 55 -8.09 -12.73 -6.98
CA LYS A 55 -7.51 -12.60 -8.32
C LYS A 55 -6.01 -12.80 -8.36
N TYR A 56 -5.30 -12.37 -7.33
CA TYR A 56 -3.82 -12.37 -7.31
C TYR A 56 -3.29 -13.08 -6.08
N GLU A 57 -2.42 -14.06 -6.30
CA GLU A 57 -1.72 -14.75 -5.21
C GLU A 57 -0.77 -13.82 -4.47
N SER A 58 -0.27 -12.79 -5.13
CA SER A 58 0.64 -11.82 -4.54
C SER A 58 -0.05 -10.81 -3.62
N VAL A 59 -1.38 -10.87 -3.51
CA VAL A 59 -2.16 -9.99 -2.63
C VAL A 59 -2.69 -10.81 -1.47
N MET A 60 -2.46 -10.31 -0.25
CA MET A 60 -2.89 -10.97 0.98
C MET A 60 -3.44 -9.93 1.95
N GLU A 61 -4.03 -10.38 3.05
CA GLU A 61 -4.53 -9.48 4.08
C GLU A 61 -3.37 -8.72 4.71
N SER A 62 -3.58 -7.43 4.96
CA SER A 62 -2.56 -6.59 5.58
C SER A 62 -2.33 -6.99 7.04
N ARG A 63 -1.07 -7.18 7.40
CA ARG A 63 -0.70 -7.39 8.80
C ARG A 63 -0.88 -6.11 9.61
N TYR A 64 -0.67 -4.96 8.98
CA TYR A 64 -0.76 -3.67 9.66
C TYR A 64 -2.21 -3.17 9.76
N PHE A 65 -2.97 -3.23 8.67
CA PHE A 65 -4.33 -2.69 8.60
C PHE A 65 -5.42 -3.74 8.86
N GLY A 66 -5.06 -5.02 8.91
CA GLY A 66 -6.02 -6.10 9.07
C GLY A 66 -7.00 -6.16 7.90
N THR A 67 -8.29 -6.33 8.21
CA THR A 67 -9.34 -6.43 7.18
C THR A 67 -9.58 -5.12 6.44
N GLY A 68 -9.05 -4.01 6.93
CA GLY A 68 -9.14 -2.70 6.27
C GLY A 68 -8.03 -2.43 5.27
N GLY A 69 -7.24 -3.42 4.89
CA GLY A 69 -6.15 -3.23 3.95
C GLY A 69 -5.67 -4.52 3.31
N ILE A 70 -4.68 -4.36 2.44
CA ILE A 70 -4.04 -5.47 1.73
C ILE A 70 -2.53 -5.31 1.78
N GLU A 71 -1.83 -6.43 1.72
CA GLU A 71 -0.38 -6.48 1.58
C GLU A 71 -0.05 -7.09 0.22
N ILE A 72 0.84 -6.44 -0.52
CA ILE A 72 1.13 -6.79 -1.91
C ILE A 72 2.62 -7.04 -2.09
N VAL A 73 2.97 -8.19 -2.66
CA VAL A 73 4.36 -8.52 -3.00
C VAL A 73 4.79 -7.67 -4.20
N LEU A 74 5.85 -6.88 -4.03
CA LEU A 74 6.30 -5.94 -5.05
C LEU A 74 6.77 -6.61 -6.34
N ALA A 75 7.37 -7.77 -6.25
CA ALA A 75 7.83 -8.52 -7.42
C ALA A 75 6.78 -9.53 -7.90
N GLY A 76 5.51 -9.28 -7.59
CA GLY A 76 4.42 -10.18 -7.91
C GLY A 76 3.74 -9.88 -9.23
N GLN A 77 2.45 -10.16 -9.27
CA GLN A 77 1.64 -10.09 -10.49
C GLN A 77 1.18 -8.70 -10.88
N LEU A 78 1.20 -7.74 -9.94
CA LEU A 78 0.75 -6.39 -10.20
C LEU A 78 1.86 -5.54 -10.80
N SER A 79 1.53 -4.79 -11.84
CA SER A 79 2.46 -3.85 -12.46
C SER A 79 2.66 -2.62 -11.59
N GLU A 80 3.71 -1.85 -11.88
CA GLU A 80 3.97 -0.61 -11.16
C GLU A 80 2.78 0.37 -11.25
N PRO A 81 2.16 0.62 -12.43
CA PRO A 81 0.97 1.46 -12.48
C PRO A 81 -0.19 0.97 -11.62
N GLU A 82 -0.41 -0.33 -11.56
CA GLU A 82 -1.45 -0.90 -10.72
C GLU A 82 -1.15 -0.69 -9.23
N LEU A 83 0.11 -0.89 -8.83
CA LEU A 83 0.55 -0.62 -7.46
C LEU A 83 0.35 0.86 -7.10
N ASN A 84 0.72 1.75 -8.01
CA ASN A 84 0.56 3.19 -7.81
C ASN A 84 -0.91 3.58 -7.64
N ASP A 85 -1.81 2.98 -8.42
CA ASP A 85 -3.25 3.22 -8.31
C ASP A 85 -3.77 2.81 -6.93
N LEU A 86 -3.32 1.68 -6.41
CA LEU A 86 -3.73 1.20 -5.10
C LEU A 86 -3.20 2.09 -3.97
N VAL A 87 -1.98 2.60 -4.09
CA VAL A 87 -1.43 3.55 -3.13
C VAL A 87 -2.21 4.87 -3.17
N ARG A 88 -2.55 5.36 -4.35
CA ARG A 88 -3.34 6.58 -4.52
C ARG A 88 -4.74 6.41 -3.91
N LEU A 89 -5.36 5.28 -4.13
CA LEU A 89 -6.66 4.97 -3.54
C LEU A 89 -6.57 4.98 -2.01
N SER A 90 -5.53 4.35 -1.45
CA SER A 90 -5.30 4.35 -0.01
C SER A 90 -5.12 5.77 0.54
N TYR A 91 -4.35 6.59 -0.16
CA TYR A 91 -4.15 7.99 0.21
C TYR A 91 -5.49 8.73 0.27
N ASN A 92 -6.36 8.50 -0.71
CA ASN A 92 -7.66 9.16 -0.76
C ASN A 92 -8.64 8.67 0.32
N LEU A 93 -8.44 7.46 0.85
CA LEU A 93 -9.22 6.94 1.96
C LEU A 93 -8.76 7.50 3.32
N THR A 94 -7.64 8.17 3.33
CA THR A 94 -7.05 8.76 4.53
C THR A 94 -7.39 10.24 4.62
#